data_b6a4c96bc33c1f34da92e8c4c94fd79f
#
_entry.id   b6a4c96bc33c1f34da92e8c4c94fd79f
#
_cell.length_a   1.000
_cell.length_b   1.000
_cell.length_c   1.000
_cell.angle_alpha   90.00
_cell.angle_beta   90.00
_cell.angle_gamma   90.00
#
_symmetry.space_group_name_H-M   'P 1'
#
loop_
_entity.id
_entity.type
_entity.pdbx_description
1 polymer ?
#
loop_
_entity_poly.entity_id
_entity_poly.type
_entity_poly.pdbx_seq_one_letter_code
_entity_poly.pdbx_strand_id
1 'polypeptide(L)'
;NRSNKIYESLKDYQTTLNTEVQNSVNRINELGQTIFALNKQIQGIESGSGEYANDLRDQRDNALDELSGYIKMSYYEEANGRVIVTCEGIPFVNENNVTEMSTRTMDSNSLLIPTWPSFEKDVFDITQPISNGSKNDMGSLKGAIIARGSVNVKASDVPVKPDESDYDLTTSEGQAAYDAAYAAYQEKQDYYNTYIEPSAILSAMAGLDKLVNGIVESINDVLCPEKEITLDAPLTDGEGNEIAAAKYIYNTSANAVLYTRHGQAVQGTDNGDGTYSYTSEEALFTDETLTQKEQVDSYVYSVLDMDKTDYGMDDDKTIGEELISRTNTKRYIVTTDANGGTIYVRNNLDVKGN
;
A
#
# COMPACT_ATOMS: atom_id res chain seq x y z
N ASN A 1 -11.11 -5.31 -23.04
CA ASN A 1 -10.55 -5.83 -23.11
C ASN A 1 -9.34 -6.60 -22.73
N ARG A 2 -8.19 -6.39 -23.34
CA ARG A 2 -6.97 -7.12 -22.96
C ARG A 2 -6.46 -6.72 -21.58
N SER A 3 -6.41 -5.44 -21.29
CA SER A 3 -5.90 -4.92 -19.99
C SER A 3 -6.71 -5.47 -18.81
N ASN A 4 -8.04 -5.45 -18.91
CA ASN A 4 -8.89 -6.01 -17.85
C ASN A 4 -8.64 -7.51 -17.64
N LYS A 5 -8.48 -8.29 -18.75
CA LYS A 5 -8.15 -9.71 -18.62
C LYS A 5 -6.81 -9.97 -17.95
N ILE A 6 -5.80 -9.15 -18.24
CA ILE A 6 -4.49 -9.24 -17.58
C ILE A 6 -4.64 -8.92 -16.10
N TYR A 7 -5.33 -7.82 -15.78
CA TYR A 7 -5.56 -7.42 -14.38
C TYR A 7 -6.33 -8.48 -13.59
N GLU A 8 -7.42 -9.02 -14.15
CA GLU A 8 -8.16 -10.13 -13.55
C GLU A 8 -7.28 -11.36 -13.33
N SER A 9 -6.46 -11.74 -14.32
CA SER A 9 -5.54 -12.87 -14.18
C SER A 9 -4.50 -12.66 -13.06
N LEU A 10 -3.99 -11.43 -12.90
CA LEU A 10 -3.07 -11.09 -11.80
C LEU A 10 -3.78 -11.19 -10.45
N LYS A 11 -5.03 -10.72 -10.37
CA LYS A 11 -5.84 -10.81 -9.16
C LYS A 11 -6.20 -12.26 -8.79
N ASP A 12 -6.52 -13.09 -9.80
CA ASP A 12 -6.75 -14.52 -9.58
C ASP A 12 -5.48 -15.22 -9.07
N TYR A 13 -4.32 -14.85 -9.60
CA TYR A 13 -3.05 -15.37 -9.11
C TYR A 13 -2.73 -14.92 -7.69
N GLN A 14 -3.02 -13.65 -7.36
CA GLN A 14 -2.93 -13.14 -5.99
C GLN A 14 -3.82 -13.94 -5.03
N THR A 15 -5.04 -14.27 -5.45
CA THR A 15 -5.99 -15.09 -4.67
C THR A 15 -5.48 -16.51 -4.49
N THR A 16 -4.86 -17.09 -5.52
CA THR A 16 -4.22 -18.41 -5.45
C THR A 16 -3.11 -18.44 -4.41
N LEU A 17 -2.21 -17.45 -4.42
CA LEU A 17 -1.14 -17.34 -3.43
C LEU A 17 -1.70 -17.08 -2.01
N ASN A 18 -2.80 -16.34 -1.89
CA ASN A 18 -3.47 -16.17 -0.60
C ASN A 18 -4.01 -17.48 -0.03
N THR A 19 -4.54 -18.36 -0.89
CA THR A 19 -4.95 -19.72 -0.52
C THR A 19 -3.75 -20.58 -0.14
N GLU A 20 -2.61 -20.42 -0.83
CA GLU A 20 -1.38 -21.13 -0.51
C GLU A 20 -0.84 -20.74 0.88
N VAL A 21 -0.96 -19.47 1.28
CA VAL A 21 -0.65 -19.04 2.64
C VAL A 21 -1.45 -19.83 3.66
N GLN A 22 -2.78 -19.98 3.46
CA GLN A 22 -3.63 -20.76 4.37
C GLN A 22 -3.21 -22.25 4.40
N ASN A 23 -2.98 -22.83 3.23
CA ASN A 23 -2.58 -24.24 3.13
C ASN A 23 -1.23 -24.49 3.81
N SER A 24 -0.27 -23.58 3.63
CA SER A 24 1.04 -23.66 4.27
C SER A 24 0.94 -23.59 5.81
N VAL A 25 0.10 -22.69 6.35
CA VAL A 25 -0.16 -22.62 7.80
C VAL A 25 -0.76 -23.94 8.32
N ASN A 26 -1.74 -24.49 7.62
CA ASN A 26 -2.33 -25.77 7.97
C ASN A 26 -1.28 -26.89 7.96
N ARG A 27 -0.43 -26.94 6.91
CA ARG A 27 0.62 -27.95 6.78
C ARG A 27 1.68 -27.84 7.86
N ILE A 28 2.09 -26.61 8.20
CA ILE A 28 3.02 -26.38 9.32
C ILE A 28 2.44 -26.95 10.63
N ASN A 29 1.17 -26.68 10.92
CA ASN A 29 0.52 -27.20 12.12
C ASN A 29 0.46 -28.76 12.11
N GLU A 30 0.12 -29.38 10.97
CA GLU A 30 0.13 -30.84 10.81
C GLU A 30 1.53 -31.42 11.07
N LEU A 31 2.59 -30.80 10.54
CA LEU A 31 3.96 -31.21 10.78
C LEU A 31 4.34 -31.08 12.25
N GLY A 32 3.94 -30.02 12.91
CA GLY A 32 4.12 -29.84 14.35
C GLY A 32 3.47 -30.96 15.16
N GLN A 33 2.22 -31.31 14.86
CA GLN A 33 1.52 -32.41 15.51
C GLN A 33 2.17 -33.77 15.23
N THR A 34 2.65 -33.97 13.99
CA THR A 34 3.37 -35.17 13.60
C THR A 34 4.67 -35.34 14.39
N ILE A 35 5.49 -34.29 14.47
CA ILE A 35 6.74 -34.29 15.23
C ILE A 35 6.46 -34.56 16.73
N PHE A 36 5.42 -33.92 17.28
CA PHE A 36 5.02 -34.13 18.67
C PHE A 36 4.59 -35.56 18.95
N ALA A 37 3.80 -36.17 18.05
CA ALA A 37 3.37 -37.57 18.19
C ALA A 37 4.56 -38.55 18.08
N LEU A 38 5.47 -38.31 17.12
CA LEU A 38 6.68 -39.12 16.95
C LEU A 38 7.61 -39.01 18.17
N ASN A 39 7.77 -37.82 18.72
CA ASN A 39 8.52 -37.62 19.97
C ASN A 39 8.00 -38.51 21.11
N LYS A 40 6.67 -38.62 21.30
CA LYS A 40 6.05 -39.49 22.30
C LYS A 40 6.29 -40.97 22.05
N GLN A 41 6.20 -41.39 20.78
CA GLN A 41 6.42 -42.78 20.40
C GLN A 41 7.89 -43.20 20.58
N ILE A 42 8.83 -42.35 20.16
CA ILE A 42 10.28 -42.57 20.34
C ILE A 42 10.60 -42.69 21.82
N GLN A 43 10.13 -41.74 22.62
CA GLN A 43 10.36 -41.79 24.06
C GLN A 43 9.77 -43.05 24.70
N GLY A 44 8.59 -43.49 24.27
CA GLY A 44 7.95 -44.70 24.80
C GLY A 44 8.77 -46.00 24.53
N ILE A 45 9.39 -46.09 23.35
CA ILE A 45 10.22 -47.25 22.97
C ILE A 45 11.58 -47.17 23.69
N GLU A 46 12.25 -46.04 23.59
CA GLU A 46 13.64 -45.89 24.03
C GLU A 46 13.80 -45.87 25.54
N SER A 47 12.75 -45.44 26.29
CA SER A 47 12.79 -45.41 27.75
C SER A 47 12.67 -46.80 28.42
N GLY A 48 12.17 -47.81 27.67
CA GLY A 48 11.86 -49.14 28.25
C GLY A 48 12.73 -50.28 27.80
N SER A 49 13.29 -50.28 26.58
CA SER A 49 13.92 -51.44 25.96
C SER A 49 15.41 -51.28 25.70
N GLY A 50 15.98 -50.09 25.72
CA GLY A 50 17.35 -49.83 25.28
C GLY A 50 17.51 -49.96 23.77
N GLU A 51 16.42 -50.12 23.05
CA GLU A 51 16.39 -50.14 21.58
C GLU A 51 16.20 -48.75 20.99
N TYR A 52 16.82 -48.48 19.87
CA TYR A 52 16.64 -47.19 19.14
C TYR A 52 15.48 -47.30 18.15
N ALA A 53 14.57 -46.34 18.19
CA ALA A 53 13.41 -46.24 17.30
C ALA A 53 13.79 -45.59 15.96
N ASN A 54 14.75 -46.19 15.19
CA ASN A 54 15.34 -45.56 14.01
C ASN A 54 14.29 -45.17 12.96
N ASP A 55 13.33 -46.04 12.67
CA ASP A 55 12.28 -45.77 11.67
C ASP A 55 11.39 -44.56 12.04
N LEU A 56 11.14 -44.36 13.34
CA LEU A 56 10.37 -43.19 13.84
C LEU A 56 11.22 -41.94 13.84
N ARG A 57 12.52 -42.07 14.11
CA ARG A 57 13.47 -40.95 14.01
C ARG A 57 13.60 -40.48 12.56
N ASP A 58 13.74 -41.37 11.60
CA ASP A 58 13.77 -41.04 10.18
C ASP A 58 12.48 -40.36 9.72
N GLN A 59 11.32 -40.81 10.19
CA GLN A 59 10.05 -40.15 9.91
C GLN A 59 9.99 -38.72 10.52
N ARG A 60 10.52 -38.54 11.74
CA ARG A 60 10.59 -37.22 12.39
C ARG A 60 11.53 -36.29 11.63
N ASP A 61 12.68 -36.81 11.22
CA ASP A 61 13.67 -36.01 10.50
C ASP A 61 13.11 -35.55 9.13
N ASN A 62 12.39 -36.44 8.42
CA ASN A 62 11.64 -36.03 7.22
C ASN A 62 10.61 -34.93 7.49
N ALA A 63 9.89 -34.98 8.61
CA ALA A 63 8.94 -33.94 8.99
C ALA A 63 9.62 -32.62 9.36
N LEU A 64 10.80 -32.67 9.98
CA LEU A 64 11.64 -31.51 10.26
C LEU A 64 12.17 -30.87 8.97
N ASP A 65 12.66 -31.70 8.04
CA ASP A 65 13.14 -31.24 6.74
C ASP A 65 12.02 -30.53 5.96
N GLU A 66 10.84 -31.14 5.90
CA GLU A 66 9.68 -30.51 5.24
C GLU A 66 9.30 -29.20 5.91
N LEU A 67 9.25 -29.14 7.24
CA LEU A 67 8.95 -27.92 8.01
C LEU A 67 9.94 -26.80 7.71
N SER A 68 11.22 -27.12 7.59
CA SER A 68 12.28 -26.16 7.28
C SER A 68 12.11 -25.46 5.92
N GLY A 69 11.42 -26.11 4.99
CA GLY A 69 11.06 -25.53 3.70
C GLY A 69 9.98 -24.45 3.78
N TYR A 70 9.09 -24.52 4.77
CA TYR A 70 8.00 -23.55 4.95
C TYR A 70 8.41 -22.35 5.75
N ILE A 71 9.21 -22.52 6.81
CA ILE A 71 9.49 -21.48 7.80
C ILE A 71 10.88 -21.65 8.41
N LYS A 72 11.49 -20.56 8.80
CA LYS A 72 12.74 -20.59 9.55
C LYS A 72 12.53 -21.29 10.89
N MET A 73 13.25 -22.37 11.09
CA MET A 73 13.21 -23.13 12.32
C MET A 73 14.59 -23.46 12.88
N SER A 74 14.61 -23.80 14.15
CA SER A 74 15.74 -24.44 14.81
C SER A 74 15.22 -25.54 15.74
N TYR A 75 16.01 -26.56 15.95
CA TYR A 75 15.65 -27.62 16.89
C TYR A 75 16.85 -28.13 17.65
N TYR A 76 16.61 -28.78 18.77
CA TYR A 76 17.59 -29.55 19.51
C TYR A 76 16.93 -30.81 20.08
N GLU A 77 17.73 -31.86 20.25
CA GLU A 77 17.29 -33.11 20.86
C GLU A 77 17.69 -33.15 22.35
N GLU A 78 16.75 -33.49 23.20
CA GLU A 78 16.96 -33.71 24.62
C GLU A 78 17.55 -35.13 24.88
N ALA A 79 18.11 -35.34 26.06
CA ALA A 79 18.71 -36.62 26.45
C ALA A 79 17.71 -37.81 26.45
N ASN A 80 16.42 -37.56 26.45
CA ASN A 80 15.35 -38.56 26.39
C ASN A 80 14.89 -38.84 24.94
N GLY A 81 15.63 -38.39 23.92
CA GLY A 81 15.34 -38.60 22.50
C GLY A 81 14.26 -37.68 21.89
N ARG A 82 13.72 -36.76 22.70
CA ARG A 82 12.71 -35.80 22.22
C ARG A 82 13.35 -34.59 21.52
N VAL A 83 12.72 -34.15 20.44
CA VAL A 83 13.12 -32.93 19.74
C VAL A 83 12.20 -31.77 20.14
N ILE A 84 12.80 -30.65 20.52
CA ILE A 84 12.14 -29.37 20.76
C ILE A 84 12.37 -28.50 19.53
N VAL A 85 11.29 -27.90 18.99
CA VAL A 85 11.34 -27.08 17.75
C VAL A 85 10.91 -25.66 18.05
N THR A 86 11.67 -24.72 17.51
CA THR A 86 11.38 -23.29 17.57
C THR A 86 11.19 -22.77 16.14
N CYS A 87 10.09 -22.08 15.84
CA CYS A 87 9.81 -21.44 14.56
C CYS A 87 9.75 -19.91 14.73
N GLU A 88 10.51 -19.17 13.92
CA GLU A 88 10.63 -17.69 14.02
C GLU A 88 10.82 -17.18 15.46
N GLY A 89 11.65 -17.89 16.22
CA GLY A 89 11.94 -17.56 17.61
C GLY A 89 10.85 -17.91 18.63
N ILE A 90 9.74 -18.52 18.20
CA ILE A 90 8.63 -18.96 19.06
C ILE A 90 8.72 -20.48 19.27
N PRO A 91 8.61 -20.97 20.53
CA PRO A 91 8.54 -22.40 20.79
C PRO A 91 7.34 -23.02 20.09
N PHE A 92 7.60 -23.84 19.06
CA PHE A 92 6.57 -24.46 18.24
C PHE A 92 6.16 -25.83 18.74
N VAL A 93 7.12 -26.76 18.84
CA VAL A 93 6.90 -28.08 19.45
C VAL A 93 7.70 -28.16 20.73
N ASN A 94 7.05 -28.40 21.82
CA ASN A 94 7.67 -28.54 23.14
C ASN A 94 7.26 -29.84 23.85
N GLU A 95 7.62 -29.98 25.11
CA GLU A 95 7.34 -31.17 25.90
C GLU A 95 5.84 -31.50 26.01
N ASN A 96 5.00 -30.47 26.12
CA ASN A 96 3.62 -30.62 26.51
C ASN A 96 2.61 -30.42 25.39
N ASN A 97 2.97 -29.58 24.42
CA ASN A 97 2.04 -29.18 23.34
C ASN A 97 2.76 -28.71 22.06
N VAL A 98 1.95 -28.47 21.06
CA VAL A 98 2.31 -27.71 19.84
C VAL A 98 1.64 -26.35 19.93
N THR A 99 2.41 -25.29 19.67
CA THR A 99 1.87 -23.92 19.56
C THR A 99 1.40 -23.73 18.12
N GLU A 100 0.10 -23.82 17.90
CA GLU A 100 -0.45 -23.75 16.54
C GLU A 100 -0.48 -22.32 16.00
N MET A 101 -0.19 -22.18 14.73
CA MET A 101 -0.41 -20.97 13.97
C MET A 101 -1.88 -20.84 13.55
N SER A 102 -2.32 -19.61 13.33
CA SER A 102 -3.58 -19.30 12.69
C SER A 102 -3.36 -18.25 11.59
N THR A 103 -4.42 -17.87 10.90
CA THR A 103 -4.41 -16.73 9.99
C THR A 103 -5.44 -15.72 10.44
N ARG A 104 -5.11 -14.43 10.27
CA ARG A 104 -6.06 -13.33 10.36
C ARG A 104 -6.16 -12.61 9.03
N THR A 105 -7.29 -11.96 8.79
CA THR A 105 -7.49 -11.12 7.63
C THR A 105 -6.91 -9.72 7.88
N MET A 106 -6.24 -9.15 6.89
CA MET A 106 -5.83 -7.75 6.92
C MET A 106 -7.05 -6.84 6.74
N ASP A 107 -7.15 -5.77 7.50
CA ASP A 107 -8.29 -4.85 7.45
C ASP A 107 -8.41 -4.13 6.08
N SER A 108 -7.27 -3.92 5.40
CA SER A 108 -7.20 -3.14 4.17
C SER A 108 -7.60 -3.88 2.89
N ASN A 109 -7.46 -5.22 2.82
CA ASN A 109 -7.54 -5.95 1.54
C ASN A 109 -8.00 -7.41 1.62
N SER A 110 -8.46 -7.87 2.77
CA SER A 110 -8.92 -9.27 2.98
C SER A 110 -7.85 -10.35 2.73
N LEU A 111 -6.57 -9.98 2.65
CA LEU A 111 -5.47 -10.93 2.54
C LEU A 111 -5.12 -11.52 3.91
N LEU A 112 -4.67 -12.77 3.91
CA LEU A 112 -4.39 -13.51 5.14
C LEU A 112 -2.96 -13.22 5.64
N ILE A 113 -2.81 -13.00 6.94
CA ILE A 113 -1.51 -12.95 7.62
C ILE A 113 -1.42 -14.09 8.63
N PRO A 114 -0.32 -14.88 8.60
CA PRO A 114 -0.06 -15.87 9.63
C PRO A 114 0.19 -15.21 10.98
N THR A 115 -0.41 -15.76 12.02
CA THR A 115 -0.30 -15.25 13.40
C THR A 115 -0.01 -16.38 14.39
N TRP A 116 0.58 -16.01 15.51
CA TRP A 116 0.68 -16.82 16.72
C TRP A 116 -0.42 -16.38 17.70
N PRO A 117 -1.61 -17.02 17.73
CA PRO A 117 -2.71 -16.57 18.57
C PRO A 117 -2.35 -16.51 20.05
N SER A 118 -1.58 -17.48 20.55
CA SER A 118 -1.15 -17.55 21.95
C SER A 118 -0.23 -16.40 22.38
N PHE A 119 0.34 -15.67 21.42
CA PHE A 119 1.26 -14.54 21.65
C PHE A 119 0.71 -13.22 21.12
N GLU A 120 -0.48 -13.23 20.55
CA GLU A 120 -1.12 -12.05 19.90
C GLU A 120 -0.18 -11.33 18.93
N LYS A 121 0.60 -12.11 18.15
CA LYS A 121 1.66 -11.59 17.30
C LYS A 121 1.59 -12.19 15.90
N ASP A 122 1.90 -11.38 14.88
CA ASP A 122 2.13 -11.88 13.54
C ASP A 122 3.40 -12.73 13.47
N VAL A 123 3.41 -13.73 12.59
CA VAL A 123 4.57 -14.62 12.44
C VAL A 123 5.74 -13.89 11.82
N PHE A 124 5.47 -13.01 10.85
CA PHE A 124 6.49 -12.29 10.11
C PHE A 124 6.31 -10.79 10.19
N ASP A 125 7.43 -10.06 10.15
CA ASP A 125 7.45 -8.66 9.77
C ASP A 125 7.48 -8.57 8.24
N ILE A 126 6.38 -8.09 7.64
CA ILE A 126 6.23 -8.03 6.18
C ILE A 126 7.19 -7.02 5.52
N THR A 127 7.77 -6.10 6.28
CA THR A 127 8.74 -5.11 5.78
C THR A 127 10.15 -5.68 5.67
N GLN A 128 10.42 -6.81 6.31
CA GLN A 128 11.74 -7.43 6.27
C GLN A 128 11.92 -8.32 5.03
N PRO A 129 13.04 -8.18 4.31
CA PRO A 129 13.32 -9.01 3.15
C PRO A 129 13.62 -10.46 3.55
N ILE A 130 13.43 -11.39 2.59
CA ILE A 130 13.87 -12.78 2.75
C ILE A 130 15.39 -12.84 2.62
N SER A 131 16.09 -13.30 3.64
CA SER A 131 17.52 -13.57 3.54
C SER A 131 18.00 -14.53 4.65
N ASN A 132 19.21 -15.06 4.49
CA ASN A 132 19.88 -15.90 5.49
C ASN A 132 20.43 -15.13 6.69
N GLY A 133 20.19 -13.82 6.80
CA GLY A 133 20.65 -13.00 7.92
C GLY A 133 19.97 -13.38 9.23
N SER A 134 20.64 -13.11 10.36
CA SER A 134 20.15 -13.50 11.69
C SER A 134 18.84 -12.84 12.13
N LYS A 135 18.39 -11.81 11.42
CA LYS A 135 17.16 -11.06 11.72
C LYS A 135 16.11 -11.15 10.61
N ASN A 136 16.35 -11.97 9.58
CA ASN A 136 15.47 -12.04 8.43
C ASN A 136 14.69 -13.35 8.43
N ASP A 137 13.48 -13.27 7.93
CA ASP A 137 12.57 -14.39 7.78
C ASP A 137 12.99 -15.28 6.59
N MET A 138 12.64 -16.55 6.64
CA MET A 138 12.94 -17.52 5.59
C MET A 138 11.75 -18.46 5.37
N GLY A 139 11.75 -19.12 4.21
CA GLY A 139 10.80 -20.18 3.89
C GLY A 139 9.75 -19.78 2.85
N SER A 140 9.08 -20.80 2.30
CA SER A 140 8.09 -20.64 1.24
C SER A 140 6.85 -19.89 1.69
N LEU A 141 6.46 -19.96 2.97
CA LEU A 141 5.33 -19.22 3.51
C LEU A 141 5.56 -17.70 3.43
N LYS A 142 6.73 -17.21 3.84
CA LYS A 142 7.09 -15.80 3.68
C LYS A 142 7.20 -15.42 2.20
N GLY A 143 7.76 -16.31 1.37
CA GLY A 143 7.86 -16.14 -0.08
C GLY A 143 6.50 -15.95 -0.74
N ALA A 144 5.50 -16.73 -0.37
CA ALA A 144 4.13 -16.59 -0.87
C ALA A 144 3.48 -15.26 -0.46
N ILE A 145 3.72 -14.81 0.77
CA ILE A 145 3.21 -13.51 1.26
C ILE A 145 3.82 -12.35 0.47
N ILE A 146 5.14 -12.35 0.25
CA ILE A 146 5.81 -11.31 -0.53
C ILE A 146 5.38 -11.36 -2.00
N ALA A 147 5.36 -12.54 -2.63
CA ALA A 147 4.95 -12.67 -4.02
C ALA A 147 3.51 -12.20 -4.27
N ARG A 148 2.59 -12.51 -3.35
CA ARG A 148 1.20 -12.06 -3.37
C ARG A 148 1.08 -10.54 -3.18
N GLY A 149 2.00 -9.96 -2.39
CA GLY A 149 1.92 -8.60 -1.87
C GLY A 149 1.00 -8.47 -0.67
N SER A 150 1.06 -7.32 -0.02
CA SER A 150 0.35 -7.02 1.23
C SER A 150 -0.51 -5.75 1.18
N VAL A 151 -0.47 -5.01 0.08
CA VAL A 151 -1.17 -3.73 -0.09
C VAL A 151 -2.04 -3.73 -1.35
N ASN A 152 -3.01 -2.84 -1.40
CA ASN A 152 -3.69 -2.49 -2.64
C ASN A 152 -2.83 -1.49 -3.41
N VAL A 153 -2.77 -1.60 -4.74
CA VAL A 153 -1.97 -0.73 -5.58
C VAL A 153 -2.84 0.11 -6.51
N LYS A 154 -2.35 1.30 -6.84
CA LYS A 154 -2.96 2.27 -7.74
C LYS A 154 -1.91 2.85 -8.68
N ALA A 155 -2.35 3.48 -9.78
CA ALA A 155 -1.47 4.20 -10.69
C ALA A 155 -0.61 5.27 -10.00
N SER A 156 -1.16 5.95 -8.97
CA SER A 156 -0.48 6.99 -8.20
C SER A 156 0.62 6.47 -7.28
N ASP A 157 0.67 5.16 -6.99
CA ASP A 157 1.69 4.57 -6.13
C ASP A 157 3.03 4.36 -6.87
N VAL A 158 3.01 4.40 -8.21
CA VAL A 158 4.25 4.32 -9.00
C VAL A 158 4.96 5.66 -8.95
N PRO A 159 6.14 5.74 -8.33
CA PRO A 159 6.85 7.00 -8.16
C PRO A 159 7.24 7.60 -9.51
N VAL A 160 7.13 8.92 -9.63
CA VAL A 160 7.58 9.69 -10.79
C VAL A 160 8.53 10.76 -10.28
N LYS A 161 9.77 10.69 -10.74
CA LYS A 161 10.76 11.72 -10.39
C LYS A 161 10.31 13.06 -10.98
N PRO A 162 10.28 14.15 -10.19
CA PRO A 162 9.99 15.48 -10.73
C PRO A 162 11.05 15.88 -11.76
N ASP A 163 10.62 16.53 -12.85
CA ASP A 163 11.50 17.06 -13.86
C ASP A 163 11.97 18.46 -13.42
N GLU A 164 13.27 18.68 -13.41
CA GLU A 164 13.86 19.98 -13.05
C GLU A 164 13.41 21.11 -13.98
N SER A 165 13.05 20.79 -15.22
CA SER A 165 12.57 21.76 -16.20
C SER A 165 11.19 22.35 -15.87
N ASP A 166 10.43 21.73 -15.01
CA ASP A 166 9.11 22.20 -14.58
C ASP A 166 9.20 23.27 -13.49
N TYR A 167 10.42 23.56 -12.98
CA TYR A 167 10.66 24.47 -11.88
C TYR A 167 11.66 25.57 -12.26
N ASP A 168 11.40 26.82 -11.87
CA ASP A 168 12.39 27.88 -12.01
C ASP A 168 13.43 27.83 -10.90
N LEU A 169 14.44 26.98 -11.08
CA LEU A 169 15.52 26.78 -10.10
C LEU A 169 16.43 28.00 -9.92
N THR A 170 16.19 29.11 -10.65
CA THR A 170 16.92 30.39 -10.47
C THR A 170 16.33 31.21 -9.32
N THR A 171 15.12 30.88 -8.87
CA THR A 171 14.43 31.53 -7.76
C THR A 171 14.44 30.66 -6.50
N SER A 172 14.37 31.29 -5.33
CA SER A 172 14.27 30.56 -4.05
C SER A 172 12.97 29.76 -3.93
N GLU A 173 11.87 30.32 -4.48
CA GLU A 173 10.57 29.66 -4.51
C GLU A 173 10.59 28.41 -5.42
N GLY A 174 11.15 28.51 -6.61
CA GLY A 174 11.25 27.38 -7.55
C GLY A 174 12.15 26.27 -7.02
N GLN A 175 13.28 26.62 -6.36
CA GLN A 175 14.13 25.63 -5.70
C GLN A 175 13.39 24.93 -4.55
N ALA A 176 12.69 25.68 -3.69
CA ALA A 176 11.93 25.10 -2.59
C ALA A 176 10.77 24.18 -3.08
N ALA A 177 10.10 24.59 -4.17
CA ALA A 177 9.05 23.78 -4.79
C ALA A 177 9.61 22.46 -5.37
N TYR A 178 10.78 22.50 -6.03
CA TYR A 178 11.45 21.30 -6.52
C TYR A 178 11.88 20.38 -5.37
N ASP A 179 12.50 20.95 -4.32
CA ASP A 179 12.96 20.17 -3.17
C ASP A 179 11.80 19.48 -2.46
N ALA A 180 10.65 20.16 -2.32
CA ALA A 180 9.43 19.57 -1.77
C ALA A 180 8.88 18.44 -2.65
N ALA A 181 8.82 18.63 -3.97
CA ALA A 181 8.39 17.60 -4.92
C ALA A 181 9.33 16.40 -4.93
N TYR A 182 10.64 16.65 -4.81
CA TYR A 182 11.64 15.60 -4.74
C TYR A 182 11.56 14.80 -3.44
N ALA A 183 11.29 15.46 -2.31
CA ALA A 183 11.07 14.78 -1.03
C ALA A 183 9.82 13.88 -1.09
N ALA A 184 8.72 14.38 -1.65
CA ALA A 184 7.50 13.58 -1.86
C ALA A 184 7.73 12.39 -2.80
N TYR A 185 8.55 12.56 -3.85
CA TYR A 185 8.98 11.46 -4.72
C TYR A 185 9.78 10.41 -3.94
N GLN A 186 10.76 10.82 -3.12
CA GLN A 186 11.57 9.89 -2.33
C GLN A 186 10.69 9.05 -1.39
N GLU A 187 9.73 9.66 -0.75
CA GLU A 187 8.80 8.99 0.14
C GLU A 187 7.94 7.95 -0.61
N LYS A 188 7.36 8.33 -1.75
CA LYS A 188 6.63 7.38 -2.62
C LYS A 188 7.54 6.26 -3.11
N GLN A 189 8.81 6.55 -3.40
CA GLN A 189 9.79 5.56 -3.82
C GLN A 189 10.10 4.57 -2.69
N ASP A 190 10.27 5.04 -1.46
CA ASP A 190 10.51 4.17 -0.30
C ASP A 190 9.32 3.26 -0.03
N TYR A 191 8.10 3.80 -0.11
CA TYR A 191 6.88 3.01 -0.01
C TYR A 191 6.79 1.96 -1.13
N TYR A 192 7.04 2.36 -2.38
CA TYR A 192 7.03 1.46 -3.54
C TYR A 192 8.04 0.33 -3.39
N ASN A 193 9.28 0.66 -3.04
CA ASN A 193 10.37 -0.29 -2.86
C ASN A 193 10.11 -1.26 -1.70
N THR A 194 9.41 -0.81 -0.65
CA THR A 194 9.14 -1.62 0.53
C THR A 194 7.96 -2.56 0.32
N TYR A 195 6.86 -2.09 -0.27
CA TYR A 195 5.59 -2.81 -0.28
C TYR A 195 5.15 -3.32 -1.66
N ILE A 196 5.60 -2.70 -2.75
CA ILE A 196 5.10 -3.00 -4.11
C ILE A 196 6.15 -3.73 -4.94
N GLU A 197 7.35 -3.20 -5.05
CA GLU A 197 8.43 -3.75 -5.88
C GLU A 197 8.77 -5.21 -5.55
N PRO A 198 8.82 -5.65 -4.28
CA PRO A 198 9.11 -7.04 -3.95
C PRO A 198 8.08 -8.04 -4.48
N SER A 199 6.86 -7.59 -4.77
CA SER A 199 5.81 -8.39 -5.39
C SER A 199 5.74 -8.13 -6.89
N ALA A 200 6.10 -9.14 -7.70
CA ALA A 200 5.96 -9.06 -9.15
C ALA A 200 4.50 -8.83 -9.60
N ILE A 201 3.54 -9.33 -8.83
CA ILE A 201 2.10 -9.14 -9.08
C ILE A 201 1.73 -7.67 -8.87
N LEU A 202 2.08 -7.09 -7.72
CA LEU A 202 1.74 -5.70 -7.40
C LEU A 202 2.45 -4.73 -8.34
N SER A 203 3.74 -4.96 -8.64
CA SER A 203 4.50 -4.18 -9.63
C SER A 203 3.84 -4.20 -11.00
N ALA A 204 3.40 -5.39 -11.47
CA ALA A 204 2.72 -5.52 -12.75
C ALA A 204 1.34 -4.84 -12.74
N MET A 205 0.58 -4.97 -11.66
CA MET A 205 -0.73 -4.30 -11.51
C MET A 205 -0.58 -2.78 -11.49
N ALA A 206 0.33 -2.24 -10.68
CA ALA A 206 0.61 -0.81 -10.59
C ALA A 206 1.09 -0.23 -11.93
N GLY A 207 2.00 -0.93 -12.61
CA GLY A 207 2.51 -0.54 -13.91
C GLY A 207 1.43 -0.55 -15.01
N LEU A 208 0.57 -1.56 -15.01
CA LEU A 208 -0.57 -1.64 -15.94
C LEU A 208 -1.57 -0.52 -15.68
N ASP A 209 -1.89 -0.26 -14.44
CA ASP A 209 -2.80 0.80 -14.01
C ASP A 209 -2.27 2.18 -14.44
N LYS A 210 -0.97 2.43 -14.21
CA LYS A 210 -0.31 3.65 -14.64
C LYS A 210 -0.33 3.84 -16.15
N LEU A 211 -0.05 2.76 -16.91
CA LEU A 211 -0.08 2.79 -18.37
C LEU A 211 -1.48 3.12 -18.89
N VAL A 212 -2.51 2.43 -18.38
CA VAL A 212 -3.89 2.65 -18.78
C VAL A 212 -4.35 4.05 -18.42
N ASN A 213 -4.08 4.48 -17.19
CA ASN A 213 -4.43 5.82 -16.72
C ASN A 213 -3.74 6.91 -17.55
N GLY A 214 -2.43 6.77 -17.82
CA GLY A 214 -1.68 7.72 -18.65
C GLY A 214 -2.23 7.84 -20.07
N ILE A 215 -2.61 6.72 -20.70
CA ILE A 215 -3.23 6.74 -22.03
C ILE A 215 -4.59 7.46 -21.99
N VAL A 216 -5.42 7.12 -20.99
CA VAL A 216 -6.76 7.72 -20.83
C VAL A 216 -6.65 9.23 -20.61
N GLU A 217 -5.80 9.65 -19.68
CA GLU A 217 -5.59 11.08 -19.40
C GLU A 217 -5.04 11.79 -20.62
N SER A 218 -4.00 11.28 -21.28
CA SER A 218 -3.41 11.92 -22.47
C SER A 218 -4.42 12.12 -23.62
N ILE A 219 -5.36 11.18 -23.79
CA ILE A 219 -6.41 11.32 -24.81
C ILE A 219 -7.45 12.35 -24.35
N ASN A 220 -7.90 12.24 -23.11
CA ASN A 220 -8.95 13.11 -22.60
C ASN A 220 -8.48 14.57 -22.44
N ASP A 221 -7.21 14.79 -22.08
CA ASP A 221 -6.64 16.15 -21.92
C ASP A 221 -6.56 16.92 -23.23
N VAL A 222 -6.44 16.23 -24.37
CA VAL A 222 -6.52 16.87 -25.69
C VAL A 222 -7.92 17.41 -25.98
N LEU A 223 -8.95 16.66 -25.56
CA LEU A 223 -10.36 17.01 -25.80
C LEU A 223 -10.93 17.94 -24.75
N CYS A 224 -10.43 17.80 -23.53
CA CYS A 224 -10.88 18.51 -22.33
C CYS A 224 -9.68 19.16 -21.64
N PRO A 225 -9.05 20.20 -22.23
CA PRO A 225 -7.92 20.89 -21.62
C PRO A 225 -8.35 21.55 -20.31
N GLU A 226 -7.49 21.47 -19.31
CA GLU A 226 -7.75 21.99 -17.97
C GLU A 226 -6.82 23.17 -17.64
N LYS A 227 -7.28 24.02 -16.73
CA LYS A 227 -6.47 25.07 -16.11
C LYS A 227 -6.70 25.08 -14.60
N GLU A 228 -5.69 25.52 -13.84
CA GLU A 228 -5.84 25.73 -12.40
C GLU A 228 -6.48 27.08 -12.11
N ILE A 229 -7.38 27.10 -11.12
CA ILE A 229 -7.91 28.32 -10.51
C ILE A 229 -7.71 28.26 -9.00
N THR A 230 -7.39 29.38 -8.38
CA THR A 230 -7.23 29.48 -6.93
C THR A 230 -8.35 30.33 -6.35
N LEU A 231 -8.99 29.82 -5.29
CA LEU A 231 -10.12 30.45 -4.62
C LEU A 231 -9.90 30.46 -3.11
N ASP A 232 -10.38 31.52 -2.44
CA ASP A 232 -10.28 31.69 -0.99
C ASP A 232 -11.40 30.93 -0.23
N ALA A 233 -12.34 30.33 -0.95
CA ALA A 233 -13.42 29.57 -0.37
C ALA A 233 -13.63 28.27 -1.16
N PRO A 234 -14.07 27.18 -0.49
CA PRO A 234 -14.33 25.91 -1.16
C PRO A 234 -15.54 26.05 -2.11
N LEU A 235 -15.43 25.34 -3.26
CA LEU A 235 -16.56 25.14 -4.15
C LEU A 235 -17.49 24.05 -3.61
N THR A 236 -18.79 24.21 -3.87
CA THR A 236 -19.79 23.21 -3.51
C THR A 236 -20.50 22.68 -4.75
N ASP A 237 -20.93 21.43 -4.71
CA ASP A 237 -21.76 20.82 -5.75
C ASP A 237 -23.23 21.34 -5.66
N GLY A 238 -24.09 20.86 -6.58
CA GLY A 238 -25.52 21.21 -6.60
C GLY A 238 -26.30 20.75 -5.37
N GLU A 239 -25.73 19.88 -4.53
CA GLU A 239 -26.33 19.39 -3.29
C GLU A 239 -25.77 20.10 -2.04
N GLY A 240 -24.80 20.98 -2.22
CA GLY A 240 -24.17 21.75 -1.15
C GLY A 240 -22.98 21.04 -0.48
N ASN A 241 -22.51 19.91 -1.03
CA ASN A 241 -21.32 19.24 -0.53
C ASN A 241 -20.06 19.93 -1.07
N GLU A 242 -19.02 20.01 -0.25
CA GLU A 242 -17.73 20.56 -0.65
C GLU A 242 -17.08 19.69 -1.74
N ILE A 243 -16.68 20.35 -2.85
CA ILE A 243 -15.92 19.69 -3.92
C ILE A 243 -14.46 19.62 -3.49
N ALA A 244 -13.87 18.45 -3.55
CA ALA A 244 -12.47 18.26 -3.20
C ALA A 244 -11.55 19.05 -4.13
N ALA A 245 -10.73 19.95 -3.57
CA ALA A 245 -9.71 20.69 -4.29
C ALA A 245 -8.59 19.77 -4.78
N ALA A 246 -7.91 20.14 -5.86
CA ALA A 246 -6.72 19.47 -6.34
C ALA A 246 -5.55 19.69 -5.36
N LYS A 247 -5.44 20.93 -4.84
CA LYS A 247 -4.45 21.30 -3.82
C LYS A 247 -5.08 22.25 -2.81
N TYR A 248 -4.57 22.21 -1.58
CA TYR A 248 -4.91 23.11 -0.48
C TYR A 248 -3.68 23.96 -0.14
N ILE A 249 -3.86 25.26 0.04
CA ILE A 249 -2.82 26.19 0.43
C ILE A 249 -3.09 26.66 1.85
N TYR A 250 -2.06 26.64 2.68
CA TYR A 250 -2.09 27.10 4.07
C TYR A 250 -1.00 28.16 4.26
N ASN A 251 -1.29 29.22 5.00
CA ASN A 251 -0.32 30.24 5.36
C ASN A 251 -0.27 30.38 6.88
N THR A 252 0.91 30.29 7.46
CA THR A 252 1.11 30.42 8.89
C THR A 252 2.05 31.57 9.20
N SER A 253 1.86 32.24 10.34
CA SER A 253 2.74 33.31 10.81
C SER A 253 4.02 32.84 11.48
N ALA A 254 4.24 31.54 11.55
CA ALA A 254 5.43 30.90 12.11
C ALA A 254 5.74 29.64 11.31
N ASN A 255 7.01 29.23 11.28
CA ASN A 255 7.39 27.94 10.67
C ASN A 255 6.87 26.81 11.55
N ALA A 256 5.57 26.50 11.41
CA ALA A 256 4.92 25.38 12.08
C ALA A 256 5.24 24.08 11.36
N VAL A 257 5.25 22.96 12.06
CA VAL A 257 5.26 21.64 11.42
C VAL A 257 3.80 21.22 11.28
N LEU A 258 3.36 21.04 10.03
CA LEU A 258 2.05 20.47 9.73
C LEU A 258 2.22 18.99 9.37
N TYR A 259 1.16 18.21 9.53
CA TYR A 259 1.21 16.76 9.34
C TYR A 259 0.17 16.34 8.29
N THR A 260 0.57 15.42 7.41
CA THR A 260 -0.37 14.72 6.52
C THR A 260 -1.28 13.79 7.31
N ARG A 261 -2.35 13.28 6.71
CA ARG A 261 -3.23 12.25 7.33
C ARG A 261 -2.50 10.94 7.69
N HIS A 262 -1.27 10.77 7.23
CA HIS A 262 -0.41 9.62 7.54
C HIS A 262 0.63 9.93 8.63
N GLY A 263 0.54 11.11 9.26
CA GLY A 263 1.45 11.53 10.32
C GLY A 263 2.80 12.04 9.84
N GLN A 264 2.93 12.33 8.56
CA GLN A 264 4.18 12.84 8.00
C GLN A 264 4.27 14.34 8.19
N ALA A 265 5.43 14.79 8.63
CA ALA A 265 5.71 16.20 8.84
C ALA A 265 5.92 16.92 7.49
N VAL A 266 5.19 18.00 7.28
CA VAL A 266 5.33 18.91 6.14
C VAL A 266 5.93 20.20 6.64
N GLN A 267 6.98 20.69 5.97
CA GLN A 267 7.61 21.97 6.26
C GLN A 267 7.11 23.06 5.32
N GLY A 268 6.89 24.25 5.86
CA GLY A 268 6.47 25.39 5.07
C GLY A 268 7.63 26.05 4.31
N THR A 269 7.31 26.65 3.18
CA THR A 269 8.20 27.54 2.44
C THR A 269 8.16 28.93 3.03
N ASP A 270 9.32 29.51 3.37
CA ASP A 270 9.43 30.88 3.89
C ASP A 270 9.14 31.88 2.77
N ASN A 271 8.14 32.74 2.96
CA ASN A 271 7.74 33.76 1.99
C ASN A 271 8.62 35.03 2.06
N GLY A 272 9.57 35.10 3.00
CA GLY A 272 10.45 36.25 3.18
C GLY A 272 9.81 37.45 3.89
N ASP A 273 8.53 37.40 4.23
CA ASP A 273 7.78 38.42 4.98
C ASP A 273 7.45 38.00 6.42
N GLY A 274 7.97 36.86 6.86
CA GLY A 274 7.72 36.27 8.16
C GLY A 274 6.55 35.28 8.18
N THR A 275 5.97 35.01 7.01
CA THR A 275 4.94 33.97 6.84
C THR A 275 5.51 32.74 6.14
N TYR A 276 4.84 31.61 6.27
CA TYR A 276 5.21 30.35 5.67
C TYR A 276 4.02 29.75 4.93
N SER A 277 4.25 29.33 3.68
CA SER A 277 3.22 28.70 2.85
C SER A 277 3.42 27.19 2.78
N TYR A 278 2.31 26.47 2.80
CA TYR A 278 2.26 25.01 2.64
C TYR A 278 1.29 24.69 1.50
N THR A 279 1.69 23.81 0.60
CA THR A 279 0.81 23.30 -0.45
C THR A 279 0.70 21.79 -0.31
N SER A 280 -0.52 21.27 -0.28
CA SER A 280 -0.78 19.84 -0.11
C SER A 280 -1.96 19.40 -0.96
N GLU A 281 -1.91 18.17 -1.46
CA GLU A 281 -3.02 17.50 -2.15
C GLU A 281 -4.09 16.97 -1.17
N GLU A 282 -3.81 17.02 0.13
CA GLU A 282 -4.73 16.59 1.18
C GLU A 282 -4.75 17.55 2.36
N ALA A 283 -5.78 17.42 3.22
CA ALA A 283 -5.87 18.22 4.42
C ALA A 283 -4.69 17.98 5.36
N LEU A 284 -4.09 19.07 5.87
CA LEU A 284 -3.01 19.02 6.85
C LEU A 284 -3.54 19.18 8.28
N PHE A 285 -2.78 18.68 9.24
CA PHE A 285 -3.08 18.68 10.66
C PHE A 285 -2.02 19.44 11.44
N THR A 286 -2.43 20.09 12.53
CA THR A 286 -1.54 20.86 13.40
C THR A 286 -0.82 20.01 14.44
N ASP A 287 -1.23 18.76 14.59
CA ASP A 287 -0.74 17.84 15.62
C ASP A 287 -0.43 16.44 15.06
N GLU A 288 0.58 15.77 15.61
CA GLU A 288 0.96 14.40 15.22
C GLU A 288 -0.13 13.35 15.50
N THR A 289 -1.09 13.67 16.38
CA THR A 289 -2.21 12.78 16.68
C THR A 289 -3.34 12.89 15.67
N LEU A 290 -3.23 13.80 14.70
CA LEU A 290 -4.16 14.03 13.58
C LEU A 290 -5.59 14.36 14.04
N THR A 291 -5.69 15.06 15.18
CA THR A 291 -6.99 15.44 15.79
C THR A 291 -7.47 16.81 15.37
N GLN A 292 -6.54 17.71 14.99
CA GLN A 292 -6.85 19.08 14.62
C GLN A 292 -6.35 19.38 13.21
N LYS A 293 -7.29 19.69 12.30
CA LYS A 293 -6.93 20.13 10.94
C LYS A 293 -6.50 21.59 10.96
N GLU A 294 -5.48 21.91 10.16
CA GLU A 294 -5.12 23.30 9.88
C GLU A 294 -6.21 23.94 9.02
N GLN A 295 -6.40 25.24 9.19
CA GLN A 295 -7.35 26.01 8.37
C GLN A 295 -6.78 26.26 6.98
N VAL A 296 -7.56 25.92 5.96
CA VAL A 296 -7.20 26.17 4.57
C VAL A 296 -7.42 27.65 4.23
N ASP A 297 -6.40 28.30 3.69
CA ASP A 297 -6.50 29.70 3.25
C ASP A 297 -6.95 29.82 1.81
N SER A 298 -6.48 28.92 0.93
CA SER A 298 -6.91 28.90 -0.47
C SER A 298 -7.01 27.47 -1.01
N TYR A 299 -7.92 27.31 -1.96
CA TYR A 299 -8.24 26.04 -2.63
C TYR A 299 -7.87 26.16 -4.09
N VAL A 300 -7.05 25.23 -4.59
CA VAL A 300 -6.70 25.14 -6.02
C VAL A 300 -7.55 24.08 -6.66
N TYR A 301 -8.30 24.45 -7.67
CA TYR A 301 -9.13 23.54 -8.46
C TYR A 301 -8.59 23.43 -9.88
N SER A 302 -8.55 22.22 -10.42
CA SER A 302 -8.43 22.00 -11.86
C SER A 302 -9.82 22.10 -12.48
N VAL A 303 -9.96 22.97 -13.47
CA VAL A 303 -11.24 23.23 -14.14
C VAL A 303 -11.06 23.13 -15.65
N LEU A 304 -12.13 22.77 -16.37
CA LEU A 304 -12.12 22.78 -17.82
C LEU A 304 -11.77 24.19 -18.34
N ASP A 305 -10.78 24.28 -19.22
CA ASP A 305 -10.42 25.52 -19.89
C ASP A 305 -11.40 25.82 -21.04
N MET A 306 -12.43 26.59 -20.74
CA MET A 306 -13.48 26.94 -21.71
C MET A 306 -12.96 27.71 -22.92
N ASP A 307 -11.76 28.29 -22.85
CA ASP A 307 -11.15 29.04 -23.94
C ASP A 307 -10.40 28.10 -24.90
N LYS A 308 -10.05 26.91 -24.48
CA LYS A 308 -9.27 25.93 -25.23
C LYS A 308 -10.01 24.64 -25.57
N THR A 309 -11.16 24.39 -24.92
CA THR A 309 -11.94 23.18 -25.18
C THR A 309 -12.55 23.22 -26.59
N ASP A 310 -12.58 22.08 -27.24
CA ASP A 310 -13.34 21.93 -28.48
C ASP A 310 -14.85 21.90 -28.16
N TYR A 311 -15.62 22.42 -29.11
CA TYR A 311 -17.06 22.40 -29.05
C TYR A 311 -17.63 21.49 -30.12
N GLY A 312 -18.72 20.80 -29.78
CA GLY A 312 -19.49 20.06 -30.77
C GLY A 312 -19.98 20.91 -31.91
N MET A 313 -20.23 20.30 -33.07
CA MET A 313 -20.80 20.95 -34.24
C MET A 313 -22.33 21.12 -34.16
N ASP A 314 -22.91 20.83 -32.98
CA ASP A 314 -24.33 21.03 -32.68
C ASP A 314 -24.65 22.53 -32.48
N ASP A 315 -25.95 22.87 -32.61
CA ASP A 315 -26.40 24.28 -32.50
C ASP A 315 -26.20 24.81 -31.07
N ASP A 316 -26.16 23.93 -30.06
CA ASP A 316 -25.99 24.24 -28.63
C ASP A 316 -24.50 24.37 -28.24
N LYS A 317 -23.57 24.11 -29.16
CA LYS A 317 -22.12 24.11 -28.90
C LYS A 317 -21.76 23.33 -27.64
N THR A 318 -22.18 22.07 -27.58
CA THR A 318 -21.83 21.18 -26.50
C THR A 318 -20.31 21.17 -26.29
N ILE A 319 -19.89 21.37 -25.06
CA ILE A 319 -18.46 21.36 -24.71
C ILE A 319 -17.85 19.98 -24.98
N GLY A 320 -16.54 19.96 -25.23
CA GLY A 320 -15.81 18.71 -25.41
C GLY A 320 -16.00 17.79 -24.20
N GLU A 321 -16.38 16.55 -24.47
CA GLU A 321 -16.52 15.49 -23.48
C GLU A 321 -15.33 14.53 -23.56
N GLU A 322 -15.06 13.85 -22.46
CA GLU A 322 -14.06 12.81 -22.45
C GLU A 322 -14.41 11.67 -23.42
N LEU A 323 -13.43 11.25 -24.22
CA LEU A 323 -13.59 10.13 -25.14
C LEU A 323 -13.66 8.78 -24.39
N ILE A 324 -12.90 8.68 -23.32
CA ILE A 324 -12.85 7.49 -22.45
C ILE A 324 -13.39 7.89 -21.10
N SER A 325 -14.67 7.61 -20.88
CA SER A 325 -15.37 7.92 -19.64
C SER A 325 -15.26 6.79 -18.61
N ARG A 326 -15.35 7.13 -17.35
CA ARG A 326 -15.48 6.18 -16.26
C ARG A 326 -16.91 5.69 -16.14
N THR A 327 -17.10 4.45 -15.68
CA THR A 327 -18.43 3.82 -15.68
C THR A 327 -19.41 4.48 -14.72
N ASN A 328 -18.94 5.03 -13.59
CA ASN A 328 -19.79 5.53 -12.51
C ASN A 328 -19.43 6.94 -12.02
N THR A 329 -18.47 7.60 -12.63
CA THR A 329 -17.97 8.89 -12.14
C THR A 329 -17.75 9.83 -13.33
N LYS A 330 -18.41 10.98 -13.31
CA LYS A 330 -18.18 12.01 -14.32
C LYS A 330 -16.82 12.67 -14.10
N ARG A 331 -16.14 13.03 -15.20
CA ARG A 331 -14.86 13.76 -15.17
C ARG A 331 -15.01 15.10 -14.46
N TYR A 332 -16.12 15.79 -14.67
CA TYR A 332 -16.36 17.11 -14.10
C TYR A 332 -17.61 17.12 -13.22
N ILE A 333 -17.49 17.89 -12.15
CA ILE A 333 -18.61 18.34 -11.33
C ILE A 333 -18.98 19.74 -11.84
N VAL A 334 -20.24 19.96 -12.19
CA VAL A 334 -20.72 21.25 -12.66
C VAL A 334 -21.16 22.10 -11.49
N THR A 335 -20.60 23.27 -11.35
CA THR A 335 -20.97 24.26 -10.33
C THR A 335 -20.90 25.68 -10.86
N THR A 336 -21.09 26.67 -10.02
CA THR A 336 -21.02 28.09 -10.37
C THR A 336 -19.91 28.79 -9.62
N ASP A 337 -19.22 29.70 -10.28
CA ASP A 337 -18.26 30.60 -9.61
C ASP A 337 -18.98 31.70 -8.80
N ALA A 338 -18.20 32.52 -8.10
CA ALA A 338 -18.72 33.65 -7.28
C ALA A 338 -19.50 34.70 -8.10
N ASN A 339 -19.35 34.72 -9.43
CA ASN A 339 -20.04 35.64 -10.36
C ASN A 339 -21.28 35.01 -11.00
N GLY A 340 -21.59 33.76 -10.65
CA GLY A 340 -22.71 32.99 -11.24
C GLY A 340 -22.38 32.35 -12.59
N GLY A 341 -21.11 32.33 -13.00
CA GLY A 341 -20.65 31.66 -14.22
C GLY A 341 -20.55 30.15 -13.98
N THR A 342 -20.94 29.35 -14.98
CA THR A 342 -20.80 27.89 -14.90
C THR A 342 -19.34 27.48 -15.04
N ILE A 343 -18.85 26.69 -14.09
CA ILE A 343 -17.52 26.07 -14.13
C ILE A 343 -17.63 24.55 -14.02
N TYR A 344 -16.70 23.87 -14.67
CA TYR A 344 -16.60 22.41 -14.73
C TYR A 344 -15.35 22.00 -13.95
N VAL A 345 -15.53 21.61 -12.72
CA VAL A 345 -14.45 21.28 -11.78
C VAL A 345 -14.06 19.81 -11.95
N ARG A 346 -12.77 19.52 -12.11
CA ARG A 346 -12.26 18.16 -12.15
C ARG A 346 -12.70 17.39 -10.91
N ASN A 347 -13.29 16.22 -11.13
CA ASN A 347 -13.69 15.34 -10.06
C ASN A 347 -12.48 14.55 -9.53
N ASN A 348 -11.95 14.98 -8.39
CA ASN A 348 -10.76 14.40 -7.76
C ASN A 348 -11.06 13.21 -6.83
N LEU A 349 -12.27 12.65 -6.84
CA LEU A 349 -12.64 11.52 -5.98
C LEU A 349 -11.78 10.27 -6.20
N ASP A 350 -11.13 10.14 -7.36
CA ASP A 350 -10.26 8.98 -7.64
C ASP A 350 -8.84 9.10 -7.11
N VAL A 351 -8.39 10.30 -6.80
CA VAL A 351 -7.05 10.51 -6.19
C VAL A 351 -7.09 10.14 -4.71
N LYS A 352 -8.25 10.18 -4.07
CA LYS A 352 -8.42 9.98 -2.62
C LYS A 352 -8.88 8.58 -2.22
N GLY A 353 -8.95 7.67 -3.17
CA GLY A 353 -9.13 6.22 -2.91
C GLY A 353 -10.43 5.83 -2.22
N ASN A 354 -11.32 5.23 -2.96
CA ASN A 354 -12.24 4.24 -2.41
C ASN A 354 -11.58 2.85 -2.45
#